data_d4debb0c42616520300f0e15b3a9c2d6
#
_entry.id   d4debb0c42616520300f0e15b3a9c2d6
#
_cell.length_a   1.000
_cell.length_b   1.000
_cell.length_c   1.000
_cell.angle_alpha   90.00
_cell.angle_beta   90.00
_cell.angle_gamma   90.00
#
_symmetry.space_group_name_H-M   'P 1'
#
loop_
_entity.id
_entity.type
_entity.pdbx_description
1 polymer ?
#
loop_
_entity_poly.entity_id
_entity_poly.type
_entity_poly.pdbx_seq_one_letter_code
_entity_poly.pdbx_strand_id
1 'polypeptide(L)'
;IFFHEGDLPADVKFSGSVAVDTETMGLEIRRDRLCLVQLSAGDGICHIVRFKKGVYDAPNLKALLTDASVLKIFQYARFDLAAISYYLGVKCAPVYCTKIASKLARTNAPSHSLKSLCENLLGVELVKEQQTSDWGADH
;
A
#
# COMPACT_ATOMS: atom_id res chain seq x y z
N ILE A 1 0.90 7.53 13.85
CA ILE A 1 -0.04 7.26 12.74
C ILE A 1 -0.94 8.47 12.55
N PHE A 2 -1.05 8.94 11.33
CA PHE A 2 -1.92 10.05 10.95
C PHE A 2 -3.02 9.58 10.01
N PHE A 3 -4.28 9.81 10.38
CA PHE A 3 -5.43 9.47 9.56
C PHE A 3 -5.89 10.68 8.77
N HIS A 4 -6.18 10.47 7.48
CA HIS A 4 -6.67 11.50 6.56
C HIS A 4 -7.93 11.00 5.86
N GLU A 5 -8.96 11.83 5.82
CA GLU A 5 -10.20 11.49 5.13
C GLU A 5 -10.15 11.94 3.68
N GLY A 6 -10.24 11.00 2.76
CA GLY A 6 -10.42 11.23 1.33
C GLY A 6 -9.17 11.58 0.53
N ASP A 7 -8.15 12.17 1.12
CA ASP A 7 -6.91 12.55 0.43
C ASP A 7 -5.76 12.81 1.42
N LEU A 8 -4.54 12.85 0.92
CA LEU A 8 -3.38 13.34 1.66
C LEU A 8 -3.43 14.87 1.76
N PRO A 9 -3.02 15.47 2.91
CA PRO A 9 -2.76 16.89 2.95
C PRO A 9 -1.71 17.33 1.93
N ALA A 10 -1.85 18.52 1.37
CA ALA A 10 -0.93 19.05 0.35
C ALA A 10 0.51 19.23 0.85
N ASP A 11 0.69 19.38 2.16
CA ASP A 11 2.00 19.56 2.80
C ASP A 11 2.71 18.23 3.12
N VAL A 12 2.04 17.09 3.01
CA VAL A 12 2.66 15.77 3.16
C VAL A 12 3.37 15.41 1.86
N LYS A 13 4.69 15.38 1.91
CA LYS A 13 5.56 15.09 0.76
C LYS A 13 6.45 13.89 1.03
N PHE A 14 6.73 13.14 -0.01
CA PHE A 14 7.67 12.03 0.01
C PHE A 14 8.78 12.28 -1.00
N SER A 15 10.00 11.96 -0.62
CA SER A 15 11.19 12.14 -1.47
C SER A 15 11.90 10.80 -1.67
N GLY A 16 12.22 10.46 -2.90
CA GLY A 16 12.93 9.24 -3.25
C GLY A 16 12.05 8.00 -3.32
N SER A 17 11.48 7.58 -2.19
CA SER A 17 10.63 6.38 -2.15
C SER A 17 9.57 6.46 -1.06
N VAL A 18 8.51 5.69 -1.22
CA VAL A 18 7.43 5.53 -0.24
C VAL A 18 6.95 4.08 -0.26
N ALA A 19 6.80 3.48 0.92
CA ALA A 19 6.14 2.20 1.06
C ALA A 19 4.62 2.41 0.99
N VAL A 20 3.94 1.58 0.20
CA VAL A 20 2.50 1.69 -0.03
C VAL A 20 1.83 0.34 0.21
N ASP A 21 0.72 0.36 0.92
CA ASP A 21 -0.15 -0.79 1.11
C ASP A 21 -1.59 -0.36 0.99
N THR A 22 -2.47 -1.28 0.60
CA THR A 22 -3.89 -1.02 0.44
C THR A 22 -4.71 -2.02 1.24
N GLU A 23 -5.88 -1.57 1.71
CA GLU A 23 -6.87 -2.44 2.30
C GLU A 23 -8.20 -2.29 1.55
N THR A 24 -8.80 -3.43 1.24
CA THR A 24 -10.06 -3.55 0.51
C THR A 24 -11.07 -4.37 1.33
N MET A 25 -12.33 -4.37 0.91
CA MET A 25 -13.37 -5.17 1.56
C MET A 25 -13.17 -6.67 1.38
N GLY A 26 -12.33 -7.09 0.42
CA GLY A 26 -12.02 -8.48 0.12
C GLY A 26 -11.09 -8.61 -1.06
N LEU A 27 -11.06 -9.75 -1.72
CA LEU A 27 -10.08 -10.05 -2.77
C LEU A 27 -10.60 -9.90 -4.20
N GLU A 28 -11.91 -9.69 -4.38
CA GLU A 28 -12.51 -9.47 -5.70
C GLU A 28 -12.56 -7.98 -6.00
N ILE A 29 -11.67 -7.48 -6.83
CA ILE A 29 -11.47 -6.05 -7.08
C ILE A 29 -12.76 -5.32 -7.49
N ARG A 30 -13.58 -5.92 -8.35
CA ARG A 30 -14.80 -5.27 -8.84
C ARG A 30 -15.91 -5.18 -7.79
N ARG A 31 -15.92 -6.09 -6.84
CA ARG A 31 -16.93 -6.18 -5.78
C ARG A 31 -16.46 -5.52 -4.49
N ASP A 32 -15.21 -5.74 -4.15
CA ASP A 32 -14.65 -5.44 -2.83
C ASP A 32 -13.87 -4.13 -2.88
N ARG A 33 -14.54 -3.04 -2.52
CA ARG A 33 -14.01 -1.67 -2.69
C ARG A 33 -12.70 -1.43 -1.94
N LEU A 34 -11.90 -0.51 -2.47
CA LEU A 34 -10.74 0.06 -1.78
C LEU A 34 -11.22 0.90 -0.59
N CYS A 35 -10.73 0.60 0.59
CA CYS A 35 -11.11 1.28 1.84
C CYS A 35 -10.07 2.28 2.28
N LEU A 36 -8.79 1.92 2.21
CA LEU A 36 -7.71 2.81 2.60
C LEU A 36 -6.40 2.50 1.87
N VAL A 37 -5.53 3.52 1.86
CA VAL A 37 -4.14 3.42 1.40
C VAL A 37 -3.23 3.84 2.55
N GLN A 38 -2.22 3.04 2.84
CA GLN A 38 -1.22 3.31 3.86
C GLN A 38 0.10 3.70 3.20
N LEU A 39 0.76 4.71 3.75
CA LEU A 39 1.98 5.29 3.18
C LEU A 39 3.00 5.54 4.29
N SER A 40 4.26 5.16 4.05
CA SER A 40 5.36 5.43 4.98
C SER A 40 6.67 5.65 4.24
N ALA A 41 7.42 6.64 4.70
CA ALA A 41 8.79 6.90 4.21
C ALA A 41 9.86 6.08 4.94
N GLY A 42 9.48 5.23 5.90
CA GLY A 42 10.43 4.48 6.72
C GLY A 42 11.00 5.27 7.89
N ASP A 43 10.36 6.37 8.26
CA ASP A 43 10.77 7.29 9.33
C ASP A 43 9.99 7.07 10.65
N GLY A 44 9.27 5.96 10.75
CA GLY A 44 8.41 5.65 11.90
C GLY A 44 7.02 6.32 11.82
N ILE A 45 6.75 7.08 10.76
CA ILE A 45 5.47 7.75 10.53
C ILE A 45 4.69 7.00 9.47
N CYS A 46 3.42 6.73 9.75
CA CYS A 46 2.47 6.13 8.81
C CYS A 46 1.32 7.09 8.56
N HIS A 47 1.03 7.35 7.29
CA HIS A 47 -0.13 8.11 6.85
C HIS A 47 -1.16 7.12 6.28
N ILE A 48 -2.41 7.24 6.72
CA ILE A 48 -3.51 6.42 6.25
C ILE A 48 -4.56 7.33 5.62
N VAL A 49 -4.81 7.12 4.32
CA VAL A 49 -5.89 7.81 3.59
C VAL A 49 -7.09 6.88 3.53
N ARG A 50 -8.17 7.25 4.17
CA ARG A 50 -9.41 6.48 4.22
C ARG A 50 -10.44 7.06 3.26
N PHE A 51 -11.12 6.20 2.51
CA PHE A 51 -12.13 6.59 1.53
C PHE A 51 -13.54 6.26 1.99
N LYS A 52 -14.46 7.21 1.78
CA LYS A 52 -15.89 6.93 1.84
C LYS A 52 -16.31 6.14 0.60
N LYS A 53 -17.31 5.29 0.74
CA LYS A 53 -17.83 4.47 -0.36
C LYS A 53 -18.17 5.34 -1.59
N GLY A 54 -17.54 5.02 -2.72
CA GLY A 54 -17.78 5.69 -3.99
C GLY A 54 -17.09 7.06 -4.16
N VAL A 55 -16.27 7.51 -3.20
CA VAL A 55 -15.60 8.81 -3.26
C VAL A 55 -14.09 8.62 -3.31
N TYR A 56 -13.49 8.82 -4.49
CA TYR A 56 -12.07 8.57 -4.76
C TYR A 56 -11.40 9.74 -5.50
N ASP A 57 -11.72 10.98 -5.15
CA ASP A 57 -11.13 12.16 -5.81
C ASP A 57 -9.63 12.26 -5.52
N ALA A 58 -9.23 12.30 -4.28
CA ALA A 58 -7.86 12.20 -3.75
C ALA A 58 -6.76 12.79 -4.66
N PRO A 59 -6.80 14.06 -5.05
CA PRO A 59 -5.86 14.62 -6.02
C PRO A 59 -4.39 14.58 -5.55
N ASN A 60 -4.13 14.81 -4.27
CA ASN A 60 -2.77 14.79 -3.73
C ASN A 60 -2.20 13.37 -3.68
N LEU A 61 -3.01 12.39 -3.27
CA LEU A 61 -2.61 10.99 -3.29
C LEU A 61 -2.35 10.50 -4.73
N LYS A 62 -3.22 10.84 -5.66
CA LYS A 62 -3.04 10.48 -7.08
C LYS A 62 -1.77 11.11 -7.66
N ALA A 63 -1.46 12.35 -7.32
CA ALA A 63 -0.23 13.02 -7.72
C ALA A 63 1.01 12.28 -7.20
N LEU A 64 1.00 11.86 -5.94
CA LEU A 64 2.08 11.06 -5.37
C LEU A 64 2.25 9.72 -6.10
N LEU A 65 1.16 8.99 -6.30
CA LEU A 65 1.20 7.66 -6.92
C LEU A 65 1.67 7.68 -8.38
N THR A 66 1.52 8.80 -9.06
CA THR A 66 1.96 8.99 -10.45
C THR A 66 3.26 9.78 -10.58
N ASP A 67 3.84 10.25 -9.49
CA ASP A 67 5.08 11.02 -9.47
C ASP A 67 6.28 10.14 -9.86
N ALA A 68 6.87 10.42 -11.04
CA ALA A 68 7.99 9.65 -11.57
C ALA A 68 9.27 9.75 -10.71
N SER A 69 9.39 10.79 -9.86
CA SER A 69 10.55 10.99 -8.98
C SER A 69 10.47 10.20 -7.67
N VAL A 70 9.33 9.57 -7.37
CA VAL A 70 9.10 8.81 -6.14
C VAL A 70 8.84 7.34 -6.48
N LEU A 71 9.72 6.45 -6.01
CA LEU A 71 9.54 5.00 -6.14
C LEU A 71 8.50 4.52 -5.13
N LYS A 72 7.46 3.81 -5.59
CA LYS A 72 6.44 3.20 -4.74
C LYS A 72 6.80 1.75 -4.48
N ILE A 73 6.98 1.40 -3.23
CA ILE A 73 7.42 0.07 -2.77
C ILE A 73 6.22 -0.69 -2.23
N PHE A 74 5.95 -1.86 -2.79
CA PHE A 74 4.84 -2.74 -2.40
C PHE A 74 5.35 -4.13 -2.02
N GLN A 75 4.59 -4.80 -1.17
CA GLN A 75 4.67 -6.25 -1.00
C GLN A 75 3.50 -6.88 -1.79
N TYR A 76 3.80 -7.72 -2.77
CA TYR A 76 2.81 -8.30 -3.69
C TYR A 76 2.03 -7.21 -4.44
N ALA A 77 2.76 -6.41 -5.18
CA ALA A 77 2.27 -5.20 -5.85
C ALA A 77 1.06 -5.43 -6.78
N ARG A 78 0.93 -6.61 -7.37
CA ARG A 78 -0.12 -6.92 -8.34
C ARG A 78 -1.53 -6.61 -7.81
N PHE A 79 -1.83 -7.00 -6.57
CA PHE A 79 -3.15 -6.74 -5.97
C PHE A 79 -3.36 -5.26 -5.70
N ASP A 80 -2.39 -4.61 -5.04
CA ASP A 80 -2.48 -3.19 -4.71
C ASP A 80 -2.60 -2.32 -5.96
N LEU A 81 -1.82 -2.62 -7.00
CA LEU A 81 -1.86 -1.89 -8.27
C LEU A 81 -3.21 -2.04 -8.97
N ALA A 82 -3.81 -3.22 -8.91
CA ALA A 82 -5.14 -3.46 -9.48
C ALA A 82 -6.20 -2.62 -8.73
N ALA A 83 -6.17 -2.59 -7.41
CA ALA A 83 -7.09 -1.79 -6.60
C ALA A 83 -6.91 -0.28 -6.86
N ILE A 84 -5.67 0.20 -6.90
CA ILE A 84 -5.35 1.60 -7.20
C ILE A 84 -5.85 1.98 -8.59
N SER A 85 -5.56 1.18 -9.61
CA SER A 85 -6.00 1.43 -10.98
C SER A 85 -7.53 1.47 -11.09
N TYR A 86 -8.20 0.50 -10.50
CA TYR A 86 -9.66 0.38 -10.62
C TYR A 86 -10.41 1.50 -9.87
N TYR A 87 -10.02 1.81 -8.62
CA TYR A 87 -10.76 2.76 -7.78
C TYR A 87 -10.23 4.19 -7.88
N LEU A 88 -8.92 4.38 -7.94
CA LEU A 88 -8.33 5.71 -8.07
C LEU A 88 -8.13 6.15 -9.52
N GLY A 89 -8.22 5.20 -10.46
CA GLY A 89 -8.15 5.51 -11.90
C GLY A 89 -6.79 6.01 -12.38
N VAL A 90 -5.71 5.71 -11.65
CA VAL A 90 -4.36 6.14 -12.02
C VAL A 90 -3.42 4.93 -12.19
N LYS A 91 -2.41 5.09 -13.04
CA LYS A 91 -1.32 4.13 -13.17
C LYS A 91 -0.21 4.50 -12.20
N CYS A 92 -0.09 3.74 -11.11
CA CYS A 92 0.97 3.91 -10.14
C CYS A 92 2.32 3.49 -10.72
N ALA A 93 3.27 4.42 -10.80
CA ALA A 93 4.61 4.17 -11.32
C ALA A 93 5.58 5.28 -10.86
N PRO A 94 6.89 4.99 -10.70
CA PRO A 94 7.54 3.69 -10.77
C PRO A 94 7.24 2.82 -9.54
N VAL A 95 7.32 1.48 -9.70
CA VAL A 95 6.95 0.50 -8.68
C VAL A 95 8.07 -0.49 -8.43
N TYR A 96 8.28 -0.84 -7.16
CA TYR A 96 9.14 -1.93 -6.74
C TYR A 96 8.33 -2.92 -5.88
N CYS A 97 8.37 -4.21 -6.24
CA CYS A 97 7.67 -5.27 -5.52
C CYS A 97 8.68 -6.12 -4.73
N THR A 98 8.61 -6.06 -3.40
CA THR A 98 9.52 -6.80 -2.53
C THR A 98 9.37 -8.31 -2.67
N LYS A 99 8.16 -8.82 -2.93
CA LYS A 99 7.91 -10.24 -3.15
C LYS A 99 8.60 -10.75 -4.43
N ILE A 100 8.49 -10.00 -5.53
CA ILE A 100 9.16 -10.37 -6.79
C ILE A 100 10.67 -10.25 -6.67
N ALA A 101 11.18 -9.19 -6.04
CA ALA A 101 12.59 -9.02 -5.77
C ALA A 101 13.15 -10.19 -4.95
N SER A 102 12.41 -10.63 -3.93
CA SER A 102 12.78 -11.80 -3.12
C SER A 102 12.82 -13.08 -3.95
N LYS A 103 11.82 -13.31 -4.81
CA LYS A 103 11.80 -14.50 -5.69
C LYS A 103 12.98 -14.52 -6.66
N LEU A 104 13.40 -13.38 -7.18
CA LEU A 104 14.52 -13.27 -8.11
C LEU A 104 15.89 -13.43 -7.40
N ALA A 105 16.04 -12.88 -6.20
CA ALA A 105 17.30 -12.86 -5.46
C ALA A 105 17.47 -14.09 -4.54
N ARG A 106 16.36 -14.71 -4.09
CA ARG A 106 16.32 -15.78 -3.10
C ARG A 106 15.49 -16.96 -3.61
N THR A 107 15.85 -17.50 -4.76
CA THR A 107 15.10 -18.55 -5.46
C THR A 107 14.87 -19.80 -4.62
N ASN A 108 15.76 -20.11 -3.69
CA ASN A 108 15.68 -21.30 -2.82
C ASN A 108 14.87 -21.08 -1.53
N ALA A 109 14.40 -19.86 -1.27
CA ALA A 109 13.64 -19.59 -0.06
C ALA A 109 12.25 -20.28 -0.12
N PRO A 110 11.79 -20.93 0.97
CA PRO A 110 10.50 -21.63 0.98
C PRO A 110 9.30 -20.68 0.96
N SER A 111 9.49 -19.41 1.34
CA SER A 111 8.45 -18.40 1.37
C SER A 111 9.01 -17.02 1.02
N HIS A 112 8.21 -16.22 0.31
CA HIS A 112 8.49 -14.83 -0.05
C HIS A 112 7.44 -13.87 0.52
N SER A 113 6.71 -14.29 1.55
CA SER A 113 5.75 -13.43 2.25
C SER A 113 6.47 -12.30 3.01
N LEU A 114 5.76 -11.22 3.30
CA LEU A 114 6.31 -10.13 4.10
C LEU A 114 6.79 -10.63 5.46
N LYS A 115 6.02 -11.53 6.10
CA LYS A 115 6.40 -12.17 7.36
C LYS A 115 7.77 -12.86 7.25
N SER A 116 7.96 -13.73 6.24
CA SER A 116 9.22 -14.43 6.01
C SER A 116 10.38 -13.47 5.72
N LEU A 117 10.15 -12.42 4.92
CA LEU A 117 11.17 -11.42 4.61
C LEU A 117 11.62 -10.66 5.86
N CYS A 118 10.67 -10.26 6.72
CA CYS A 118 10.99 -9.58 7.97
C CYS A 118 11.76 -10.48 8.93
N GLU A 119 11.32 -11.73 9.11
CA GLU A 119 12.00 -12.71 9.98
C GLU A 119 13.41 -13.03 9.49
N ASN A 120 13.57 -13.31 8.19
CA ASN A 120 14.83 -13.77 7.62
C ASN A 120 15.86 -12.66 7.39
N LEU A 121 15.41 -11.46 7.00
CA LEU A 121 16.30 -10.35 6.65
C LEU A 121 16.48 -9.32 7.77
N LEU A 122 15.46 -9.11 8.59
CA LEU A 122 15.46 -8.09 9.64
C LEU A 122 15.41 -8.65 11.06
N GLY A 123 15.13 -9.94 11.22
CA GLY A 123 14.96 -10.56 12.53
C GLY A 123 13.72 -10.06 13.28
N VAL A 124 12.72 -9.56 12.56
CA VAL A 124 11.50 -8.98 13.11
C VAL A 124 10.34 -9.93 12.87
N GLU A 125 9.56 -10.22 13.91
CA GLU A 125 8.34 -11.02 13.82
C GLU A 125 7.12 -10.10 13.58
N LEU A 126 6.31 -10.43 12.56
CA LEU A 126 5.08 -9.71 12.25
C LEU A 126 3.87 -10.40 12.87
N VAL A 127 2.97 -9.61 13.47
CA VAL A 127 1.68 -10.05 14.00
C VAL A 127 0.58 -9.70 12.99
N LYS A 128 -0.25 -10.68 12.63
CA LYS A 128 -1.30 -10.52 11.60
C LYS A 128 -2.73 -10.48 12.15
N GLU A 129 -2.92 -9.94 13.34
CA GLU A 129 -4.23 -9.94 14.01
C GLU A 129 -5.31 -9.14 13.28
N GLN A 130 -4.91 -8.10 12.55
CA GLN A 130 -5.83 -7.17 11.88
C GLN A 130 -6.08 -7.49 10.39
N GLN A 131 -5.49 -8.54 9.86
CA GLN A 131 -5.56 -8.84 8.42
C GLN A 131 -6.99 -9.06 7.90
N THR A 132 -7.90 -9.54 8.74
CA THR A 132 -9.29 -9.83 8.40
C THR A 132 -10.28 -8.82 8.98
N SER A 133 -9.82 -7.67 9.42
CA SER A 133 -10.66 -6.61 9.97
C SER A 133 -11.64 -6.05 8.94
N ASP A 134 -12.76 -5.50 9.40
CA ASP A 134 -13.71 -4.78 8.55
C ASP A 134 -13.19 -3.37 8.26
N TRP A 135 -12.44 -3.23 7.18
CA TRP A 135 -11.82 -1.98 6.77
C TRP A 135 -12.83 -0.95 6.23
N GLY A 136 -14.06 -1.39 5.93
CA GLY A 136 -15.12 -0.53 5.44
C GLY A 136 -16.04 0.01 6.54
N ALA A 137 -15.82 -0.34 7.79
CA ALA A 137 -16.64 0.13 8.91
C ALA A 137 -16.46 1.63 9.17
N ASP A 138 -17.53 2.30 9.58
CA ASP A 138 -17.55 3.73 9.93
C ASP A 138 -17.13 3.94 11.39
N HIS A 139 -15.83 3.87 11.67
CA HIS A 139 -15.30 4.16 13.00
C HIS A 139 -13.86 4.64 13.00
#